data_592c7ac569292513741e57a667b52282
#
_entry.id   592c7ac569292513741e57a667b52282
#
_cell.length_a   1.000
_cell.length_b   1.000
_cell.length_c   1.000
_cell.angle_alpha   90.00
_cell.angle_beta   90.00
_cell.angle_gamma   90.00
#
_symmetry.space_group_name_H-M   'P 1'
#
loop_
_entity.id
_entity.type
_entity.pdbx_description
1 polymer ?
#
loop_
_entity_poly.entity_id
_entity_poly.type
_entity_poly.pdbx_seq_one_letter_code
_entity_poly.pdbx_strand_id
1 'polypeptide(L)'
;ELAAALDTSNCRVARRGAAVDLEIPRADPEPVRLLSLFRQMDDPEIPPVTAILGLAEDGGPLLIRLPSPDVAHVLVSGTTGSGKTVLLQTMILSLAMTNRPRDLALILIDPKRTPFRPFEGLPHVSRTVVRDAGEATEALESLVRLMETRGDPEVRVKGQPHVVLVIDELADLLMTGGRGVQEPLTRLLQRGRGAGVHVVAATQKPTAAVLGPLVKANFPVRLVGRVTSATDARVASGWNGTGAERLEGRGDFLAVAEGRVTRFQTAYVSPEEIREIVSEVSCDIAADGVVL
;
A
#
# COMPACT_ATOMS: atom_id res chain seq x y z
N GLU A 1 22.50 -10.57 27.38
CA GLU A 1 23.77 -9.93 27.80
C GLU A 1 24.00 -8.59 27.07
N LEU A 2 23.99 -8.53 25.72
CA LEU A 2 24.19 -7.30 24.96
C LEU A 2 23.10 -6.25 25.25
N ALA A 3 21.82 -6.63 25.29
CA ALA A 3 20.74 -5.70 25.63
C ALA A 3 20.89 -5.13 27.04
N ALA A 4 21.29 -5.96 28.00
CA ALA A 4 21.56 -5.51 29.37
C ALA A 4 22.78 -4.60 29.47
N ALA A 5 23.83 -4.86 28.68
CA ALA A 5 25.03 -4.00 28.66
C ALA A 5 24.78 -2.63 28.01
N LEU A 6 23.77 -2.56 27.13
CA LEU A 6 23.38 -1.32 26.43
C LEU A 6 22.17 -0.62 27.06
N ASP A 7 21.72 -1.12 28.21
CA ASP A 7 20.52 -0.62 28.94
C ASP A 7 19.28 -0.48 28.05
N THR A 8 19.09 -1.49 27.16
CA THR A 8 17.95 -1.53 26.23
C THR A 8 17.08 -2.75 26.51
N SER A 9 15.77 -2.61 26.26
CA SER A 9 14.82 -3.71 26.44
C SER A 9 15.00 -4.84 25.42
N ASN A 10 15.61 -4.52 24.27
CA ASN A 10 15.80 -5.45 23.17
C ASN A 10 17.03 -5.06 22.35
N CYS A 11 17.69 -6.04 21.75
CA CYS A 11 18.83 -5.86 20.85
C CYS A 11 18.79 -6.99 19.82
N ARG A 12 18.86 -6.64 18.53
CA ARG A 12 18.88 -7.63 17.46
C ARG A 12 20.26 -7.66 16.81
N VAL A 13 20.73 -8.86 16.55
CA VAL A 13 21.96 -9.09 15.80
C VAL A 13 21.58 -9.69 14.45
N ALA A 14 21.89 -8.99 13.37
CA ALA A 14 21.66 -9.44 12.01
C ALA A 14 22.97 -9.60 11.25
N ARG A 15 23.10 -10.63 10.42
CA ARG A 15 24.26 -10.82 9.56
C ARG A 15 23.98 -10.27 8.18
N ARG A 16 24.82 -9.34 7.70
CA ARG A 16 24.79 -8.81 6.33
C ARG A 16 26.07 -9.19 5.60
N GLY A 17 26.00 -10.27 4.82
CA GLY A 17 27.19 -10.77 4.13
C GLY A 17 28.30 -11.15 5.12
N ALA A 18 29.44 -10.44 5.06
CA ALA A 18 30.57 -10.61 5.98
C ALA A 18 30.48 -9.73 7.24
N ALA A 19 29.55 -8.77 7.29
CA ALA A 19 29.35 -7.88 8.43
C ALA A 19 28.27 -8.40 9.39
N VAL A 20 28.34 -7.95 10.63
CA VAL A 20 27.33 -8.20 11.66
C VAL A 20 26.78 -6.84 12.08
N ASP A 21 25.50 -6.61 11.85
CA ASP A 21 24.80 -5.41 12.26
C ASP A 21 24.19 -5.62 13.65
N LEU A 22 24.35 -4.61 14.50
CA LEU A 22 23.75 -4.57 15.82
C LEU A 22 22.66 -3.50 15.80
N GLU A 23 21.40 -3.92 15.84
CA GLU A 23 20.25 -3.04 15.91
C GLU A 23 19.89 -2.75 17.37
N ILE A 24 19.97 -1.47 17.74
CA ILE A 24 19.67 -1.00 19.09
C ILE A 24 18.46 -0.08 18.98
N PRO A 25 17.33 -0.36 19.69
CA PRO A 25 16.20 0.56 19.72
C PRO A 25 16.61 1.92 20.23
N ARG A 26 16.10 2.99 19.59
CA ARG A 26 16.29 4.34 20.11
C ARG A 26 15.54 4.49 21.45
N ALA A 27 16.16 5.14 22.42
CA ALA A 27 15.52 5.45 23.70
C ALA A 27 14.29 6.38 23.51
N ASP A 28 14.34 7.26 22.51
CA ASP A 28 13.26 8.17 22.13
C ASP A 28 12.98 8.01 20.61
N PRO A 29 12.09 7.10 20.20
CA PRO A 29 11.77 6.85 18.81
C PRO A 29 10.92 7.99 18.24
N GLU A 30 11.43 8.69 17.25
CA GLU A 30 10.70 9.67 16.47
C GLU A 30 9.96 9.02 15.29
N PRO A 31 8.73 9.48 14.95
CA PRO A 31 8.05 8.97 13.77
C PRO A 31 8.80 9.37 12.49
N VAL A 32 8.92 8.42 11.56
CA VAL A 32 9.40 8.70 10.21
C VAL A 32 8.36 9.57 9.51
N ARG A 33 8.66 10.84 9.26
CA ARG A 33 7.71 11.78 8.61
C ARG A 33 7.77 11.66 7.09
N LEU A 34 6.60 11.52 6.42
CA LEU A 34 6.54 11.40 4.96
C LEU A 34 7.19 12.58 4.25
N LEU A 35 6.84 13.81 4.63
CA LEU A 35 7.38 15.01 4.00
C LEU A 35 8.89 15.17 4.21
N SER A 36 9.38 14.82 5.40
CA SER A 36 10.82 14.84 5.70
C SER A 36 11.57 13.82 4.85
N LEU A 37 11.01 12.61 4.74
CA LEU A 37 11.58 11.54 3.92
C LEU A 37 11.58 11.93 2.44
N PHE A 38 10.49 12.52 1.94
CA PHE A 38 10.39 13.00 0.57
C PHE A 38 11.45 14.07 0.25
N ARG A 39 11.65 15.04 1.16
CA ARG A 39 12.68 16.09 1.00
C ARG A 39 14.11 15.55 1.05
N GLN A 40 14.37 14.49 1.83
CA GLN A 40 15.69 13.87 1.94
C GLN A 40 16.12 13.10 0.67
N MET A 41 15.17 12.80 -0.21
CA MET A 41 15.46 12.08 -1.46
C MET A 41 16.06 12.98 -2.56
N ASP A 42 16.45 14.24 -2.24
CA ASP A 42 17.15 15.19 -3.11
C ASP A 42 16.74 15.10 -4.60
N ASP A 43 15.51 15.55 -4.91
CA ASP A 43 14.94 15.57 -6.27
C ASP A 43 15.18 14.25 -7.05
N PRO A 44 14.82 13.08 -6.49
CA PRO A 44 14.98 11.85 -7.23
C PRO A 44 13.96 11.87 -8.37
N GLU A 45 14.38 11.47 -9.55
CA GLU A 45 13.42 11.04 -10.57
C GLU A 45 12.67 9.82 -10.04
N ILE A 46 11.64 10.06 -9.22
CA ILE A 46 10.77 8.99 -8.76
C ILE A 46 10.00 8.47 -9.98
N PRO A 47 10.19 7.20 -10.36
CA PRO A 47 9.49 6.67 -11.53
C PRO A 47 7.98 6.77 -11.35
N PRO A 48 7.21 6.98 -12.43
CA PRO A 48 5.75 7.10 -12.35
C PRO A 48 5.10 5.92 -11.59
N VAL A 49 4.04 6.25 -10.85
CA VAL A 49 3.21 5.29 -10.06
C VAL A 49 4.05 4.53 -9.02
N THR A 50 4.96 5.24 -8.38
CA THR A 50 5.77 4.74 -7.26
C THR A 50 5.25 5.34 -5.96
N ALA A 51 4.90 4.47 -5.00
CA ALA A 51 4.53 4.87 -3.64
C ALA A 51 5.72 4.81 -2.69
N ILE A 52 5.82 5.77 -1.78
CA ILE A 52 6.75 5.75 -0.66
C ILE A 52 6.11 4.94 0.46
N LEU A 53 6.83 3.96 1.01
CA LEU A 53 6.35 3.15 2.13
C LEU A 53 6.88 3.65 3.47
N GLY A 54 8.14 4.05 3.52
CA GLY A 54 8.80 4.48 4.75
C GLY A 54 10.31 4.30 4.70
N LEU A 55 10.89 4.01 5.85
CA LEU A 55 12.33 3.86 6.05
C LEU A 55 12.68 2.39 6.32
N ALA A 56 13.54 1.81 5.52
CA ALA A 56 14.03 0.44 5.71
C ALA A 56 15.07 0.36 6.84
N GLU A 57 15.37 -0.86 7.31
CA GLU A 57 16.35 -1.11 8.39
C GLU A 57 17.74 -0.52 8.13
N ASP A 58 18.12 -0.34 6.87
CA ASP A 58 19.40 0.25 6.48
C ASP A 58 19.42 1.78 6.48
N GLY A 59 18.30 2.41 6.86
CA GLY A 59 18.14 3.86 6.85
C GLY A 59 17.81 4.45 5.49
N GLY A 60 17.65 3.61 4.45
CA GLY A 60 17.24 4.04 3.12
C GLY A 60 15.71 4.16 2.97
N PRO A 61 15.21 5.05 2.10
CA PRO A 61 13.78 5.10 1.79
C PRO A 61 13.35 3.82 1.06
N LEU A 62 12.25 3.23 1.51
CA LEU A 62 11.63 2.08 0.86
C LEU A 62 10.48 2.54 -0.02
N LEU A 63 10.59 2.25 -1.31
CA LEU A 63 9.61 2.62 -2.32
C LEU A 63 9.05 1.36 -3.01
N ILE A 64 7.86 1.49 -3.57
CA ILE A 64 7.23 0.43 -4.36
C ILE A 64 6.67 1.00 -5.67
N ARG A 65 7.17 0.51 -6.80
CA ARG A 65 6.69 0.87 -8.12
C ARG A 65 5.63 -0.11 -8.59
N LEU A 66 4.36 0.30 -8.61
CA LEU A 66 3.23 -0.59 -8.93
C LEU A 66 3.27 -1.19 -10.35
N PRO A 67 3.69 -0.47 -11.42
CA PRO A 67 3.79 -1.04 -12.76
C PRO A 67 4.87 -2.11 -12.95
N SER A 68 5.79 -2.27 -11.98
CA SER A 68 6.86 -3.28 -12.08
C SER A 68 6.30 -4.68 -12.26
N PRO A 69 6.94 -5.53 -13.09
CA PRO A 69 6.48 -6.89 -13.36
C PRO A 69 6.25 -7.73 -12.11
N ASP A 70 7.12 -7.56 -11.13
CA ASP A 70 7.17 -8.36 -9.90
C ASP A 70 6.32 -7.76 -8.76
N VAL A 71 5.69 -6.60 -9.00
CA VAL A 71 4.84 -5.91 -8.02
C VAL A 71 3.37 -6.04 -8.37
N ALA A 72 2.93 -5.46 -9.46
CA ALA A 72 1.55 -5.43 -9.97
C ALA A 72 0.48 -5.08 -8.94
N HIS A 73 0.32 -5.88 -7.89
CA HIS A 73 -0.68 -5.75 -6.83
C HIS A 73 -0.04 -5.96 -5.45
N VAL A 74 -0.55 -5.25 -4.46
CA VAL A 74 0.00 -5.23 -3.09
C VAL A 74 -1.06 -5.62 -2.08
N LEU A 75 -0.75 -6.58 -1.22
CA LEU A 75 -1.58 -6.92 -0.07
C LEU A 75 -0.94 -6.35 1.21
N VAL A 76 -1.71 -5.58 1.97
CA VAL A 76 -1.33 -5.05 3.28
C VAL A 76 -2.07 -5.82 4.37
N SER A 77 -1.37 -6.49 5.24
CA SER A 77 -1.97 -7.30 6.31
C SER A 77 -1.47 -6.85 7.69
N GLY A 78 -2.30 -7.03 8.71
CA GLY A 78 -1.91 -6.79 10.11
C GLY A 78 -3.12 -6.51 11.00
N THR A 79 -2.97 -6.70 12.29
CA THR A 79 -4.03 -6.44 13.28
C THR A 79 -4.31 -4.96 13.47
N THR A 80 -5.36 -4.64 14.22
CA THR A 80 -5.61 -3.26 14.68
C THR A 80 -4.39 -2.75 15.46
N GLY A 81 -4.01 -1.50 15.21
CA GLY A 81 -2.81 -0.89 15.81
C GLY A 81 -1.48 -1.26 15.13
N SER A 82 -1.48 -2.10 14.08
CA SER A 82 -0.26 -2.37 13.30
C SER A 82 0.20 -1.18 12.45
N GLY A 83 -0.70 -0.24 12.10
CA GLY A 83 -0.38 0.91 11.25
C GLY A 83 -0.85 0.80 9.80
N LYS A 84 -1.70 -0.20 9.44
CA LYS A 84 -2.20 -0.39 8.07
C LYS A 84 -2.83 0.85 7.45
N THR A 85 -3.73 1.51 8.20
CA THR A 85 -4.40 2.71 7.72
C THR A 85 -3.40 3.82 7.42
N VAL A 86 -2.41 4.01 8.28
CA VAL A 86 -1.33 4.99 8.06
C VAL A 86 -0.54 4.63 6.80
N LEU A 87 -0.17 3.37 6.62
CA LEU A 87 0.55 2.92 5.43
C LEU A 87 -0.25 3.16 4.15
N LEU A 88 -1.57 2.85 4.13
CA LEU A 88 -2.42 3.15 2.98
C LEU A 88 -2.52 4.65 2.71
N GLN A 89 -2.69 5.47 3.74
CA GLN A 89 -2.74 6.94 3.62
C GLN A 89 -1.41 7.48 3.06
N THR A 90 -0.28 6.98 3.55
CA THR A 90 1.05 7.32 3.06
C THR A 90 1.22 6.95 1.58
N MET A 91 0.78 5.76 1.19
CA MET A 91 0.82 5.32 -0.22
C MET A 91 -0.06 6.21 -1.12
N ILE A 92 -1.31 6.48 -0.72
CA ILE A 92 -2.23 7.34 -1.48
C ILE A 92 -1.61 8.73 -1.67
N LEU A 93 -1.11 9.32 -0.59
CA LEU A 93 -0.59 10.68 -0.59
C LEU A 93 0.69 10.79 -1.42
N SER A 94 1.64 9.87 -1.23
CA SER A 94 2.89 9.86 -1.99
C SER A 94 2.65 9.64 -3.49
N LEU A 95 1.69 8.80 -3.86
CA LEU A 95 1.27 8.62 -5.25
C LEU A 95 0.68 9.92 -5.83
N ALA A 96 -0.15 10.64 -5.07
CA ALA A 96 -0.74 11.89 -5.54
C ALA A 96 0.29 13.03 -5.65
N MET A 97 1.28 13.08 -4.74
CA MET A 97 2.35 14.08 -4.77
C MET A 97 3.33 13.91 -5.94
N THR A 98 3.53 12.67 -6.41
CA THR A 98 4.54 12.34 -7.42
C THR A 98 3.99 12.11 -8.82
N ASN A 99 2.68 12.18 -9.01
CA ASN A 99 2.03 11.97 -10.30
C ASN A 99 1.00 13.06 -10.58
N ARG A 100 0.74 13.34 -11.84
CA ARG A 100 -0.37 14.23 -12.24
C ARG A 100 -1.66 13.44 -12.42
N PRO A 101 -2.85 14.05 -12.25
CA PRO A 101 -4.13 13.35 -12.45
C PRO A 101 -4.33 12.75 -13.84
N ARG A 102 -3.70 13.35 -14.86
CA ARG A 102 -3.71 12.80 -16.23
C ARG A 102 -2.92 11.49 -16.37
N ASP A 103 -2.00 11.21 -15.42
CA ASP A 103 -1.09 10.05 -15.44
C ASP A 103 -1.51 8.98 -14.42
N LEU A 104 -2.28 9.38 -13.40
CA LEU A 104 -2.75 8.51 -12.31
C LEU A 104 -4.16 8.85 -11.87
N ALA A 105 -5.04 7.84 -11.83
CA ALA A 105 -6.34 7.90 -11.20
C ALA A 105 -6.40 6.98 -9.97
N LEU A 106 -7.05 7.45 -8.91
CA LEU A 106 -7.26 6.70 -7.67
C LEU A 106 -8.73 6.34 -7.52
N ILE A 107 -9.02 5.09 -7.17
CA ILE A 107 -10.33 4.62 -6.75
C ILE A 107 -10.19 4.07 -5.34
N LEU A 108 -10.96 4.62 -4.40
CA LEU A 108 -10.84 4.31 -2.98
C LEU A 108 -12.11 3.58 -2.51
N ILE A 109 -11.95 2.40 -1.91
CA ILE A 109 -13.04 1.62 -1.30
C ILE A 109 -12.81 1.58 0.21
N ASP A 110 -13.74 2.21 0.95
CA ASP A 110 -13.70 2.36 2.41
C ASP A 110 -15.06 2.05 3.02
N PRO A 111 -15.37 0.77 3.31
CA PRO A 111 -16.65 0.40 3.94
C PRO A 111 -16.85 1.02 5.33
N LYS A 112 -15.78 1.42 6.01
CA LYS A 112 -15.83 2.00 7.36
C LYS A 112 -16.07 3.51 7.36
N ARG A 113 -15.99 4.16 6.20
CA ARG A 113 -16.27 5.59 5.99
C ARG A 113 -15.39 6.57 6.75
N THR A 114 -14.18 6.17 7.12
CA THR A 114 -13.33 6.99 8.00
C THR A 114 -11.93 7.25 7.42
N PRO A 115 -11.14 6.22 7.06
CA PRO A 115 -9.73 6.43 6.73
C PRO A 115 -9.47 7.17 5.42
N PHE A 116 -10.38 7.08 4.42
CA PHE A 116 -10.14 7.68 3.11
C PHE A 116 -10.92 8.98 2.85
N ARG A 117 -11.80 9.38 3.74
CA ARG A 117 -12.55 10.64 3.64
C ARG A 117 -11.67 11.87 3.38
N PRO A 118 -10.49 12.03 4.02
CA PRO A 118 -9.64 13.19 3.78
C PRO A 118 -9.15 13.33 2.33
N PHE A 119 -9.19 12.25 1.53
CA PHE A 119 -8.71 12.23 0.15
C PHE A 119 -9.79 12.51 -0.90
N GLU A 120 -11.06 12.72 -0.50
CA GLU A 120 -12.16 13.04 -1.43
C GLU A 120 -11.90 14.33 -2.23
N GLY A 121 -11.06 15.23 -1.71
CA GLY A 121 -10.65 16.47 -2.39
C GLY A 121 -9.48 16.32 -3.36
N LEU A 122 -8.83 15.15 -3.43
CA LEU A 122 -7.70 14.94 -4.36
C LEU A 122 -8.19 14.87 -5.81
N PRO A 123 -7.60 15.64 -6.75
CA PRO A 123 -7.96 15.59 -8.16
C PRO A 123 -7.71 14.22 -8.83
N HIS A 124 -6.87 13.40 -8.23
CA HIS A 124 -6.60 12.02 -8.66
C HIS A 124 -7.75 11.07 -8.35
N VAL A 125 -8.61 11.40 -7.39
CA VAL A 125 -9.73 10.54 -6.98
C VAL A 125 -10.86 10.71 -8.01
N SER A 126 -10.98 9.73 -8.90
CA SER A 126 -11.86 9.78 -10.08
C SER A 126 -13.35 9.66 -9.76
N ARG A 127 -13.70 9.32 -8.52
CA ARG A 127 -15.09 9.20 -8.02
C ARG A 127 -15.11 9.32 -6.50
N THR A 128 -16.28 9.60 -5.94
CA THR A 128 -16.48 9.58 -4.48
C THR A 128 -15.98 8.26 -3.88
N VAL A 129 -15.46 8.33 -2.66
CA VAL A 129 -15.03 7.12 -1.93
C VAL A 129 -16.18 6.13 -1.85
N VAL A 130 -15.96 4.92 -2.36
CA VAL A 130 -16.93 3.82 -2.40
C VAL A 130 -17.15 3.27 -1.00
N ARG A 131 -18.40 3.14 -0.56
CA ARG A 131 -18.73 2.92 0.85
C ARG A 131 -19.48 1.64 1.15
N ASP A 132 -20.01 0.97 0.14
CA ASP A 132 -20.74 -0.28 0.30
C ASP A 132 -20.39 -1.31 -0.79
N ALA A 133 -20.85 -2.54 -0.60
CA ALA A 133 -20.56 -3.64 -1.50
C ALA A 133 -21.23 -3.51 -2.89
N GLY A 134 -22.37 -2.81 -2.98
CA GLY A 134 -23.04 -2.54 -4.25
C GLY A 134 -22.23 -1.58 -5.10
N GLU A 135 -21.89 -0.40 -4.54
CA GLU A 135 -21.02 0.59 -5.17
C GLU A 135 -19.64 -0.02 -5.54
N ALA A 136 -19.10 -0.89 -4.66
CA ALA A 136 -17.85 -1.58 -4.92
C ALA A 136 -17.95 -2.54 -6.10
N THR A 137 -19.04 -3.29 -6.23
CA THR A 137 -19.30 -4.17 -7.36
C THR A 137 -19.33 -3.37 -8.67
N GLU A 138 -20.08 -2.27 -8.71
CA GLU A 138 -20.14 -1.39 -9.88
C GLU A 138 -18.79 -0.80 -10.26
N ALA A 139 -17.99 -0.38 -9.25
CA ALA A 139 -16.65 0.14 -9.46
C ALA A 139 -15.71 -0.92 -10.05
N LEU A 140 -15.73 -2.13 -9.49
CA LEU A 140 -14.92 -3.25 -9.97
C LEU A 140 -15.31 -3.68 -11.40
N GLU A 141 -16.60 -3.77 -11.70
CA GLU A 141 -17.07 -4.05 -13.06
C GLU A 141 -16.69 -2.97 -14.06
N SER A 142 -16.73 -1.70 -13.65
CA SER A 142 -16.26 -0.58 -14.49
C SER A 142 -14.78 -0.68 -14.79
N LEU A 143 -13.97 -1.06 -13.79
CA LEU A 143 -12.54 -1.32 -13.98
C LEU A 143 -12.26 -2.53 -14.86
N VAL A 144 -13.08 -3.58 -14.79
CA VAL A 144 -12.98 -4.75 -15.69
C VAL A 144 -13.27 -4.32 -17.12
N ARG A 145 -14.33 -3.54 -17.36
CA ARG A 145 -14.63 -3.00 -18.70
C ARG A 145 -13.48 -2.12 -19.22
N LEU A 146 -12.94 -1.24 -18.39
CA LEU A 146 -11.77 -0.42 -18.71
C LEU A 146 -10.56 -1.28 -19.10
N MET A 147 -10.27 -2.32 -18.31
CA MET A 147 -9.17 -3.25 -18.56
C MET A 147 -9.34 -3.97 -19.90
N GLU A 148 -10.57 -4.41 -20.23
CA GLU A 148 -10.87 -5.09 -21.49
C GLU A 148 -10.70 -4.15 -22.67
N THR A 149 -11.22 -2.93 -22.58
CA THR A 149 -11.05 -1.89 -23.60
C THR A 149 -9.57 -1.58 -23.85
N ARG A 150 -8.77 -1.45 -22.80
CA ARG A 150 -7.33 -1.19 -22.91
C ARG A 150 -6.53 -2.40 -23.41
N GLY A 151 -7.05 -3.59 -23.21
CA GLY A 151 -6.48 -4.84 -23.72
C GLY A 151 -6.69 -5.06 -25.20
N ASP A 152 -7.59 -4.31 -25.83
CA ASP A 152 -7.84 -4.35 -27.26
C ASP A 152 -6.72 -3.61 -28.01
N PRO A 153 -5.95 -4.29 -28.90
CA PRO A 153 -4.89 -3.68 -29.68
C PRO A 153 -5.35 -2.51 -30.56
N GLU A 154 -6.61 -2.52 -31.01
CA GLU A 154 -7.19 -1.50 -31.87
C GLU A 154 -7.54 -0.22 -31.11
N VAL A 155 -7.79 -0.32 -29.80
CA VAL A 155 -8.23 0.78 -28.93
C VAL A 155 -7.10 1.34 -28.04
N ARG A 156 -5.94 0.68 -28.03
CA ARG A 156 -4.81 1.03 -27.15
C ARG A 156 -4.23 2.40 -27.45
N VAL A 157 -4.62 3.42 -26.68
CA VAL A 157 -4.07 4.78 -26.74
C VAL A 157 -2.83 4.87 -25.83
N LYS A 158 -1.70 5.33 -26.35
CA LYS A 158 -0.52 5.68 -25.54
C LYS A 158 -0.86 6.86 -24.62
N GLY A 159 -0.42 6.80 -23.37
CA GLY A 159 -0.60 7.91 -22.41
C GLY A 159 -1.89 7.86 -21.59
N GLN A 160 -2.58 6.70 -21.53
CA GLN A 160 -3.71 6.54 -20.62
C GLN A 160 -3.22 6.48 -19.16
N PRO A 161 -3.94 7.12 -18.21
CA PRO A 161 -3.56 7.11 -16.81
C PRO A 161 -3.55 5.69 -16.23
N HIS A 162 -2.57 5.41 -15.39
CA HIS A 162 -2.67 4.24 -14.52
C HIS A 162 -3.83 4.40 -13.54
N VAL A 163 -4.46 3.31 -13.16
CA VAL A 163 -5.52 3.30 -12.14
C VAL A 163 -5.03 2.49 -10.94
N VAL A 164 -5.06 3.10 -9.77
CA VAL A 164 -4.77 2.41 -8.51
C VAL A 164 -6.04 2.30 -7.69
N LEU A 165 -6.52 1.07 -7.53
CA LEU A 165 -7.63 0.72 -6.67
C LEU A 165 -7.08 0.44 -5.26
N VAL A 166 -7.53 1.20 -4.25
CA VAL A 166 -7.15 1.01 -2.85
C VAL A 166 -8.35 0.53 -2.05
N ILE A 167 -8.21 -0.59 -1.33
CA ILE A 167 -9.26 -1.22 -0.51
C ILE A 167 -8.80 -1.29 0.95
N ASP A 168 -9.52 -0.65 1.89
CA ASP A 168 -9.15 -0.63 3.32
C ASP A 168 -9.35 -1.98 4.02
N GLU A 169 -10.44 -2.70 3.70
CA GLU A 169 -10.72 -4.00 4.32
C GLU A 169 -11.28 -5.00 3.29
N LEU A 170 -10.36 -5.75 2.68
CA LEU A 170 -10.70 -6.73 1.64
C LEU A 170 -11.57 -7.88 2.16
N ALA A 171 -11.30 -8.35 3.39
CA ALA A 171 -12.05 -9.47 3.95
C ALA A 171 -13.52 -9.13 4.14
N ASP A 172 -13.82 -7.97 4.71
CA ASP A 172 -15.19 -7.52 4.93
C ASP A 172 -15.90 -7.30 3.57
N LEU A 173 -15.20 -6.75 2.59
CA LEU A 173 -15.74 -6.52 1.24
C LEU A 173 -16.10 -7.83 0.52
N LEU A 174 -15.24 -8.85 0.62
CA LEU A 174 -15.49 -10.18 0.05
C LEU A 174 -16.66 -10.90 0.74
N MET A 175 -16.79 -10.74 2.06
CA MET A 175 -17.88 -11.35 2.84
C MET A 175 -19.25 -10.72 2.52
N THR A 176 -19.29 -9.40 2.33
CA THR A 176 -20.54 -8.67 2.09
C THR A 176 -20.95 -8.68 0.62
N GLY A 177 -20.00 -8.55 -0.31
CA GLY A 177 -20.25 -8.48 -1.75
C GLY A 177 -20.27 -9.85 -2.46
N GLY A 178 -19.80 -10.90 -1.79
CA GLY A 178 -19.83 -12.27 -2.33
C GLY A 178 -19.21 -12.38 -3.72
N ARG A 179 -19.88 -13.11 -4.62
CA ARG A 179 -19.40 -13.30 -5.99
C ARG A 179 -19.33 -12.04 -6.82
N GLY A 180 -20.24 -11.06 -6.57
CA GLY A 180 -20.26 -9.79 -7.27
C GLY A 180 -18.97 -8.98 -7.11
N VAL A 181 -18.32 -9.08 -5.97
CA VAL A 181 -17.00 -8.48 -5.71
C VAL A 181 -15.87 -9.43 -6.10
N GLN A 182 -15.98 -10.71 -5.74
CA GLN A 182 -14.89 -11.68 -5.91
C GLN A 182 -14.50 -11.92 -7.37
N GLU A 183 -15.48 -12.07 -8.27
CA GLU A 183 -15.23 -12.38 -9.67
C GLU A 183 -14.52 -11.22 -10.40
N PRO A 184 -15.04 -9.97 -10.40
CA PRO A 184 -14.38 -8.87 -11.08
C PRO A 184 -13.02 -8.55 -10.44
N LEU A 185 -12.88 -8.62 -9.11
CA LEU A 185 -11.60 -8.44 -8.45
C LEU A 185 -10.56 -9.49 -8.89
N THR A 186 -10.95 -10.75 -8.98
CA THR A 186 -10.07 -11.82 -9.46
C THR A 186 -9.57 -11.54 -10.89
N ARG A 187 -10.45 -11.09 -11.79
CA ARG A 187 -10.10 -10.72 -13.17
C ARG A 187 -9.09 -9.55 -13.19
N LEU A 188 -9.31 -8.52 -12.37
CA LEU A 188 -8.40 -7.39 -12.25
C LEU A 188 -7.02 -7.82 -11.74
N LEU A 189 -6.98 -8.66 -10.71
CA LEU A 189 -5.73 -9.17 -10.14
C LEU A 189 -4.94 -10.05 -11.13
N GLN A 190 -5.62 -10.77 -12.02
CA GLN A 190 -4.96 -11.64 -13.01
C GLN A 190 -4.47 -10.89 -14.26
N ARG A 191 -5.16 -9.84 -14.69
CA ARG A 191 -4.94 -9.18 -15.97
C ARG A 191 -4.73 -7.68 -15.92
N GLY A 192 -5.03 -7.04 -14.78
CA GLY A 192 -5.07 -5.57 -14.64
C GLY A 192 -3.74 -4.89 -14.93
N ARG A 193 -2.61 -5.51 -14.55
CA ARG A 193 -1.28 -4.92 -14.77
C ARG A 193 -1.04 -4.52 -16.23
N GLY A 194 -1.36 -5.39 -17.18
CA GLY A 194 -1.19 -5.13 -18.62
C GLY A 194 -2.01 -3.95 -19.12
N ALA A 195 -3.11 -3.63 -18.45
CA ALA A 195 -3.99 -2.52 -18.73
C ALA A 195 -3.71 -1.28 -17.85
N GLY A 196 -2.64 -1.29 -17.05
CA GLY A 196 -2.31 -0.20 -16.13
C GLY A 196 -3.25 -0.10 -14.93
N VAL A 197 -3.90 -1.19 -14.51
CA VAL A 197 -4.77 -1.25 -13.32
C VAL A 197 -4.05 -2.02 -12.21
N HIS A 198 -3.87 -1.37 -11.07
CA HIS A 198 -3.17 -1.91 -9.92
C HIS A 198 -4.09 -1.94 -8.70
N VAL A 199 -3.93 -2.95 -7.85
CA VAL A 199 -4.74 -3.11 -6.64
C VAL A 199 -3.83 -3.08 -5.42
N VAL A 200 -4.14 -2.21 -4.47
CA VAL A 200 -3.58 -2.17 -3.13
C VAL A 200 -4.72 -2.51 -2.17
N ALA A 201 -4.70 -3.71 -1.62
CA ALA A 201 -5.77 -4.15 -0.73
C ALA A 201 -5.24 -4.39 0.68
N ALA A 202 -5.98 -3.93 1.68
CA ALA A 202 -5.64 -4.19 3.07
C ALA A 202 -6.63 -5.14 3.75
N THR A 203 -6.16 -5.84 4.79
CA THR A 203 -7.02 -6.68 5.63
C THR A 203 -6.47 -6.81 7.04
N GLN A 204 -7.37 -6.85 8.02
CA GLN A 204 -7.04 -7.17 9.42
C GLN A 204 -7.08 -8.67 9.68
N LYS A 205 -7.74 -9.43 8.82
CA LYS A 205 -7.95 -10.87 8.98
C LYS A 205 -7.37 -11.65 7.79
N PRO A 206 -6.04 -11.84 7.72
CA PRO A 206 -5.42 -12.59 6.64
C PRO A 206 -5.64 -14.10 6.81
N THR A 207 -6.91 -14.55 6.91
CA THR A 207 -7.21 -15.96 7.08
C THR A 207 -7.27 -16.68 5.74
N ALA A 208 -6.80 -17.94 5.70
CA ALA A 208 -6.85 -18.76 4.50
C ALA A 208 -8.29 -19.02 4.02
N ALA A 209 -9.27 -19.01 4.94
CA ALA A 209 -10.68 -19.20 4.62
C ALA A 209 -11.26 -18.04 3.79
N VAL A 210 -10.84 -16.80 4.05
CA VAL A 210 -11.38 -15.60 3.40
C VAL A 210 -10.55 -15.23 2.16
N LEU A 211 -9.23 -15.28 2.29
CA LEU A 211 -8.30 -14.79 1.27
C LEU A 211 -7.72 -15.88 0.37
N GLY A 212 -7.74 -17.12 0.83
CA GLY A 212 -7.34 -18.38 0.22
C GLY A 212 -6.61 -18.31 -1.12
N PRO A 213 -7.21 -18.88 -2.18
CA PRO A 213 -6.58 -18.93 -3.49
C PRO A 213 -6.35 -17.56 -4.12
N LEU A 214 -7.23 -16.57 -3.85
CA LEU A 214 -7.15 -15.22 -4.42
C LEU A 214 -5.83 -14.54 -4.07
N VAL A 215 -5.45 -14.58 -2.79
CA VAL A 215 -4.24 -13.91 -2.28
C VAL A 215 -2.99 -14.65 -2.70
N LYS A 216 -3.03 -15.98 -2.65
CA LYS A 216 -1.86 -16.81 -2.87
C LYS A 216 -1.26 -16.66 -4.28
N ALA A 217 -2.14 -16.47 -5.27
CA ALA A 217 -1.75 -16.43 -6.68
C ALA A 217 -1.56 -15.00 -7.24
N ASN A 218 -2.16 -13.99 -6.62
CA ASN A 218 -2.35 -12.69 -7.29
C ASN A 218 -1.74 -11.48 -6.56
N PHE A 219 -1.19 -11.66 -5.36
CA PHE A 219 -0.49 -10.59 -4.64
C PHE A 219 0.98 -10.95 -4.44
N PRO A 220 1.84 -10.61 -5.41
CA PRO A 220 3.27 -10.94 -5.35
C PRO A 220 4.00 -10.16 -4.25
N VAL A 221 3.53 -8.96 -3.94
CA VAL A 221 4.05 -8.16 -2.82
C VAL A 221 3.09 -8.16 -1.65
N ARG A 222 3.63 -8.43 -0.47
CA ARG A 222 2.89 -8.43 0.79
C ARG A 222 3.58 -7.57 1.82
N LEU A 223 2.85 -6.59 2.32
CA LEU A 223 3.29 -5.71 3.40
C LEU A 223 2.59 -6.20 4.68
N VAL A 224 3.38 -6.77 5.59
CA VAL A 224 2.85 -7.47 6.76
C VAL A 224 3.24 -6.72 8.02
N GLY A 225 2.29 -6.09 8.67
CA GLY A 225 2.43 -5.55 10.01
C GLY A 225 2.21 -6.63 11.08
N ARG A 226 2.19 -6.23 12.34
CA ARG A 226 1.99 -7.16 13.46
C ARG A 226 0.73 -8.00 13.28
N VAL A 227 0.87 -9.30 13.50
CA VAL A 227 -0.21 -10.30 13.52
C VAL A 227 -0.23 -11.05 14.85
N THR A 228 -1.27 -11.87 15.10
CA THR A 228 -1.50 -12.49 16.42
C THR A 228 -0.71 -13.77 16.65
N SER A 229 -0.32 -14.47 15.59
CA SER A 229 0.35 -15.76 15.69
C SER A 229 1.33 -16.02 14.54
N ALA A 230 2.25 -16.96 14.73
CA ALA A 230 3.14 -17.43 13.67
C ALA A 230 2.38 -18.08 12.50
N THR A 231 1.19 -18.66 12.75
CA THR A 231 0.30 -19.17 11.70
C THR A 231 -0.25 -18.01 10.86
N ASP A 232 -0.72 -16.94 11.50
CA ASP A 232 -1.19 -15.74 10.78
C ASP A 232 -0.05 -15.06 10.02
N ALA A 233 1.16 -15.02 10.60
CA ALA A 233 2.35 -14.51 9.93
C ALA A 233 2.65 -15.27 8.63
N ARG A 234 2.55 -16.60 8.65
CA ARG A 234 2.71 -17.45 7.47
C ARG A 234 1.62 -17.21 6.41
N VAL A 235 0.38 -17.08 6.82
CA VAL A 235 -0.74 -16.83 5.88
C VAL A 235 -0.60 -15.44 5.25
N ALA A 236 -0.31 -14.42 6.05
CA ALA A 236 -0.14 -13.03 5.60
C ALA A 236 1.05 -12.88 4.64
N SER A 237 2.21 -13.38 5.04
CA SER A 237 3.45 -13.25 4.28
C SER A 237 3.59 -14.26 3.13
N GLY A 238 2.97 -15.44 3.28
CA GLY A 238 3.20 -16.60 2.42
C GLY A 238 4.47 -17.37 2.76
N TRP A 239 5.22 -16.97 3.79
CA TRP A 239 6.50 -17.53 4.20
C TRP A 239 6.51 -17.98 5.65
N ASN A 240 7.28 -19.02 5.95
CA ASN A 240 7.48 -19.49 7.30
C ASN A 240 8.57 -18.65 8.01
N GLY A 241 8.38 -18.41 9.30
CA GLY A 241 9.41 -17.84 10.16
C GLY A 241 9.74 -16.37 9.90
N THR A 242 8.82 -15.59 9.33
CA THR A 242 9.05 -14.17 9.10
C THR A 242 9.12 -13.33 10.37
N GLY A 243 8.53 -13.82 11.47
CA GLY A 243 8.50 -13.11 12.75
C GLY A 243 7.52 -11.95 12.79
N ALA A 244 6.55 -11.88 11.88
CA ALA A 244 5.56 -10.79 11.87
C ALA A 244 4.69 -10.74 13.15
N GLU A 245 4.56 -11.84 13.88
CA GLU A 245 3.92 -11.90 15.19
C GLU A 245 4.70 -11.17 16.30
N ARG A 246 5.97 -10.85 16.06
CA ARG A 246 6.87 -10.18 17.01
C ARG A 246 7.08 -8.71 16.70
N LEU A 247 6.48 -8.20 15.62
CA LEU A 247 6.54 -6.79 15.25
C LEU A 247 5.88 -5.95 16.36
N GLU A 248 6.38 -4.73 16.54
CA GLU A 248 5.89 -3.84 17.60
C GLU A 248 4.53 -3.23 17.28
N GLY A 249 4.11 -3.22 16.00
CA GLY A 249 2.98 -2.46 15.52
C GLY A 249 3.36 -1.00 15.27
N ARG A 250 2.38 -0.08 15.22
CA ARG A 250 2.62 1.36 15.03
C ARG A 250 3.45 1.70 13.78
N GLY A 251 3.28 0.94 12.71
CA GLY A 251 3.99 1.16 11.46
C GLY A 251 5.24 0.30 11.25
N ASP A 252 5.52 -0.63 12.15
CA ASP A 252 6.57 -1.64 11.98
C ASP A 252 6.05 -2.76 11.07
N PHE A 253 6.64 -2.89 9.89
CA PHE A 253 6.20 -3.78 8.82
C PHE A 253 7.32 -4.61 8.21
N LEU A 254 6.94 -5.73 7.62
CA LEU A 254 7.77 -6.51 6.71
C LEU A 254 7.24 -6.37 5.28
N ALA A 255 8.11 -6.01 4.35
CA ALA A 255 7.87 -6.11 2.91
C ALA A 255 8.39 -7.47 2.43
N VAL A 256 7.49 -8.30 1.92
CA VAL A 256 7.80 -9.62 1.36
C VAL A 256 7.58 -9.56 -0.14
N ALA A 257 8.66 -9.61 -0.90
CA ALA A 257 8.68 -9.55 -2.35
C ALA A 257 9.89 -10.30 -2.91
N GLU A 258 9.78 -10.89 -4.09
CA GLU A 258 10.89 -11.51 -4.84
C GLU A 258 11.79 -12.45 -4.02
N GLY A 259 11.21 -13.19 -3.10
CA GLY A 259 11.98 -14.08 -2.28
C GLY A 259 12.80 -13.40 -1.17
N ARG A 260 12.53 -12.14 -0.86
CA ARG A 260 13.19 -11.35 0.19
C ARG A 260 12.19 -10.84 1.22
N VAL A 261 12.67 -10.62 2.42
CA VAL A 261 11.93 -9.98 3.51
C VAL A 261 12.76 -8.78 3.96
N THR A 262 12.16 -7.59 3.84
CA THR A 262 12.75 -6.33 4.30
C THR A 262 11.88 -5.74 5.38
N ARG A 263 12.42 -5.47 6.56
CA ARG A 263 11.71 -4.75 7.62
C ARG A 263 11.80 -3.25 7.40
N PHE A 264 10.72 -2.53 7.68
CA PHE A 264 10.67 -1.08 7.54
C PHE A 264 9.70 -0.44 8.52
N GLN A 265 9.98 0.82 8.85
CA GLN A 265 9.05 1.68 9.56
C GLN A 265 8.27 2.50 8.55
N THR A 266 6.94 2.38 8.59
CA THR A 266 6.03 3.17 7.74
C THR A 266 6.21 4.66 7.98
N ALA A 267 6.26 5.42 6.90
CA ALA A 267 6.22 6.87 7.01
C ALA A 267 4.84 7.33 7.52
N TYR A 268 4.87 8.26 8.46
CA TYR A 268 3.69 8.83 9.09
C TYR A 268 3.34 10.18 8.47
N VAL A 269 2.07 10.40 8.29
CA VAL A 269 1.49 11.70 7.93
C VAL A 269 0.36 12.02 8.90
N SER A 270 0.36 13.22 9.46
CA SER A 270 -0.70 13.62 10.37
C SER A 270 -1.99 14.00 9.63
N PRO A 271 -3.15 13.96 10.28
CA PRO A 271 -4.40 14.41 9.66
C PRO A 271 -4.36 15.86 9.17
N GLU A 272 -3.57 16.72 9.81
CA GLU A 272 -3.34 18.12 9.43
C GLU A 272 -2.53 18.16 8.12
N GLU A 273 -1.39 17.47 8.08
CA GLU A 273 -0.54 17.37 6.89
C GLU A 273 -1.29 16.79 5.70
N ILE A 274 -2.17 15.78 5.92
CA ILE A 274 -3.01 15.23 4.83
C ILE A 274 -3.89 16.33 4.23
N ARG A 275 -4.57 17.13 5.07
CA ARG A 275 -5.45 18.22 4.60
C ARG A 275 -4.68 19.30 3.85
N GLU A 276 -3.52 19.69 4.34
CA GLU A 276 -2.65 20.66 3.70
C GLU A 276 -2.20 20.18 2.31
N ILE A 277 -1.66 18.97 2.22
CA ILE A 277 -1.19 18.41 0.95
C ILE A 277 -2.34 18.23 -0.04
N VAL A 278 -3.51 17.73 0.40
CA VAL A 278 -4.70 17.63 -0.46
C VAL A 278 -5.10 18.99 -1.01
N SER A 279 -5.03 20.05 -0.20
CA SER A 279 -5.34 21.40 -0.64
C SER A 279 -4.28 21.93 -1.64
N GLU A 280 -3.00 21.75 -1.35
CA GLU A 280 -1.90 22.17 -2.22
C GLU A 280 -1.96 21.50 -3.60
N VAL A 281 -2.06 20.16 -3.63
CA VAL A 281 -2.17 19.38 -4.87
C VAL A 281 -3.40 19.80 -5.69
N SER A 282 -4.50 20.17 -5.03
CA SER A 282 -5.70 20.66 -5.73
C SER A 282 -5.52 22.07 -6.31
N CYS A 283 -4.79 22.95 -5.63
CA CYS A 283 -4.50 24.31 -6.10
C CYS A 283 -3.51 24.31 -7.27
N ASP A 284 -2.45 23.52 -7.22
CA ASP A 284 -1.43 23.45 -8.27
C ASP A 284 -2.02 23.00 -9.61
N ILE A 285 -2.95 22.04 -9.57
CA ILE A 285 -3.63 21.55 -10.78
C ILE A 285 -4.60 22.58 -11.35
N ALA A 286 -5.29 23.34 -10.49
CA ALA A 286 -6.16 24.44 -10.93
C ALA A 286 -5.35 25.58 -11.60
N ALA A 287 -4.10 25.78 -11.17
CA ALA A 287 -3.20 26.79 -11.77
C ALA A 287 -2.63 26.32 -13.13
N ASP A 288 -2.46 25.03 -13.36
CA ASP A 288 -2.00 24.45 -14.63
C ASP A 288 -3.11 24.43 -15.73
N GLY A 289 -4.32 24.92 -15.46
CA GLY A 289 -5.38 25.15 -16.44
C GLY A 289 -6.02 23.88 -17.03
N VAL A 290 -5.85 22.74 -16.41
CA VAL A 290 -6.53 21.50 -16.80
C VAL A 290 -7.90 21.43 -16.11
N VAL A 291 -8.90 22.01 -16.76
CA VAL A 291 -10.31 21.73 -16.44
C VAL A 291 -10.62 20.31 -16.96
N LEU A 292 -11.02 19.42 -16.08
CA LEU A 292 -11.50 18.05 -16.38
C LEU A 292 -12.86 18.10 -17.11
#